data_e5da9bbaa123c4fec018d62d3eb7f1d5
#
_entry.id   e5da9bbaa123c4fec018d62d3eb7f1d5
#
_cell.length_a   1.000
_cell.length_b   1.000
_cell.length_c   1.000
_cell.angle_alpha   90.00
_cell.angle_beta   90.00
_cell.angle_gamma   90.00
#
_symmetry.space_group_name_H-M   'P 1'
#
loop_
_entity.id
_entity.type
_entity.pdbx_description
1 polymer ?
#
loop_
_entity_poly.entity_id
_entity_poly.type
_entity_poly.pdbx_seq_one_letter_code
_entity_poly.pdbx_strand_id
1 'polypeptide(L)'
;MQREAQLAILFADVSGSTQLYDTLGDVRARGIVSRCIEIMSEATHHHGGTLIKTIGDEVMTTFPDAGSAAEAAVEMQEGITGQMVVDGRPRAIRVGFHFGPTLLEDDDVYGDAVNLAARIVSQAKAGEILTTGDTASNLPEQWRSSCRQIDLTQVKGKRDEIAIHELVWQASDATLVRKPWTTRQRAGGGLTLTIGETRLELSEAHPSATIGRADQNDLVVRQPVISRLHARIEYRNGRIVLTDLSANGTYIEVEGGDTRLLHRDSQELSGSGKLGLGEAAAPDSPTSVQYQVW
;
A
#
# COMPACT_ATOMS: atom_id res chain seq x y z
N MET A 1 -6.81 -31.38 -18.68
CA MET A 1 -8.15 -30.94 -19.21
C MET A 1 -8.27 -29.46 -18.91
N GLN A 2 -8.39 -28.61 -19.94
CA GLN A 2 -8.48 -27.15 -19.76
C GLN A 2 -9.87 -26.74 -19.27
N ARG A 3 -9.92 -25.88 -18.24
CA ARG A 3 -11.16 -25.34 -17.68
C ARG A 3 -10.96 -23.86 -17.30
N GLU A 4 -11.88 -23.01 -17.69
CA GLU A 4 -11.93 -21.62 -17.23
C GLU A 4 -12.68 -21.50 -15.91
N ALA A 5 -12.17 -20.67 -15.01
CA ALA A 5 -12.80 -20.32 -13.74
C ALA A 5 -12.49 -18.87 -13.35
N GLN A 6 -13.33 -18.29 -12.51
CA GLN A 6 -13.03 -17.02 -11.82
C GLN A 6 -12.34 -17.37 -10.50
N LEU A 7 -11.10 -16.98 -10.33
CA LEU A 7 -10.31 -17.27 -9.12
C LEU A 7 -9.53 -16.03 -8.68
N ALA A 8 -9.29 -15.94 -7.38
CA ALA A 8 -8.28 -15.03 -6.87
C ALA A 8 -6.93 -15.74 -6.88
N ILE A 9 -5.96 -15.14 -7.56
CA ILE A 9 -4.58 -15.60 -7.60
C ILE A 9 -3.80 -14.76 -6.60
N LEU A 10 -3.11 -15.41 -5.66
CA LEU A 10 -2.31 -14.75 -4.65
C LEU A 10 -0.87 -15.25 -4.72
N PHE A 11 0.06 -14.30 -4.69
CA PHE A 11 1.48 -14.54 -4.47
C PHE A 11 1.89 -13.95 -3.13
N ALA A 12 2.66 -14.70 -2.36
CA ALA A 12 3.25 -14.24 -1.10
C ALA A 12 4.73 -14.64 -1.04
N ASP A 13 5.61 -13.67 -0.76
CA ASP A 13 7.06 -13.80 -0.86
C ASP A 13 7.75 -13.30 0.41
N VAL A 14 8.77 -14.03 0.90
CA VAL A 14 9.47 -13.71 2.15
C VAL A 14 10.41 -12.52 1.95
N SER A 15 10.12 -11.42 2.61
CA SER A 15 10.91 -10.20 2.48
C SER A 15 12.34 -10.35 3.03
N GLY A 16 13.34 -10.03 2.20
CA GLY A 16 14.75 -10.06 2.57
C GLY A 16 15.33 -11.46 2.78
N SER A 17 14.78 -12.48 2.11
CA SER A 17 15.28 -13.86 2.16
C SER A 17 16.74 -13.96 1.73
N THR A 18 17.15 -13.29 0.64
CA THR A 18 18.56 -13.26 0.20
C THR A 18 19.50 -12.81 1.32
N GLN A 19 19.13 -11.76 2.06
CA GLN A 19 19.92 -11.28 3.19
C GLN A 19 20.00 -12.30 4.33
N LEU A 20 18.96 -13.15 4.52
CA LEU A 20 19.03 -14.25 5.49
C LEU A 20 20.10 -15.26 5.13
N TYR A 21 20.21 -15.64 3.85
CA TYR A 21 21.23 -16.57 3.37
C TYR A 21 22.64 -15.99 3.59
N ASP A 22 22.84 -14.72 3.27
CA ASP A 22 24.12 -14.04 3.45
C ASP A 22 24.53 -13.92 4.93
N THR A 23 23.57 -13.72 5.82
CA THR A 23 23.84 -13.44 7.25
C THR A 23 23.89 -14.70 8.11
N LEU A 24 23.00 -15.67 7.87
CA LEU A 24 22.79 -16.83 8.72
C LEU A 24 23.35 -18.14 8.16
N GLY A 25 23.76 -18.12 6.88
CA GLY A 25 24.16 -19.30 6.11
C GLY A 25 22.96 -20.15 5.65
N ASP A 26 23.20 -21.03 4.69
CA ASP A 26 22.18 -21.77 3.93
C ASP A 26 21.25 -22.60 4.80
N VAL A 27 21.78 -23.35 5.76
CA VAL A 27 21.00 -24.29 6.58
C VAL A 27 19.97 -23.56 7.44
N ARG A 28 20.40 -22.50 8.12
CA ARG A 28 19.53 -21.74 9.04
C ARG A 28 18.52 -20.90 8.25
N ALA A 29 18.96 -20.23 7.18
CA ALA A 29 18.11 -19.45 6.32
C ALA A 29 17.02 -20.32 5.67
N ARG A 30 17.38 -21.50 5.13
CA ARG A 30 16.43 -22.45 4.58
C ARG A 30 15.38 -22.91 5.59
N GLY A 31 15.79 -23.17 6.85
CA GLY A 31 14.84 -23.54 7.91
C GLY A 31 13.82 -22.45 8.18
N ILE A 32 14.25 -21.18 8.20
CA ILE A 32 13.38 -20.02 8.38
C ILE A 32 12.40 -19.89 7.20
N VAL A 33 12.90 -19.95 5.97
CA VAL A 33 12.07 -19.85 4.75
C VAL A 33 11.05 -20.99 4.69
N SER A 34 11.47 -22.24 5.00
CA SER A 34 10.55 -23.39 5.02
C SER A 34 9.41 -23.17 6.02
N ARG A 35 9.71 -22.65 7.21
CA ARG A 35 8.67 -22.36 8.20
C ARG A 35 7.73 -21.25 7.74
N CYS A 36 8.24 -20.21 7.06
CA CYS A 36 7.38 -19.19 6.45
C CYS A 36 6.44 -19.79 5.41
N ILE A 37 6.94 -20.68 4.53
CA ILE A 37 6.12 -21.38 3.52
C ILE A 37 5.05 -22.25 4.19
N GLU A 38 5.37 -22.95 5.28
CA GLU A 38 4.38 -23.73 6.05
C GLU A 38 3.26 -22.82 6.57
N ILE A 39 3.57 -21.72 7.23
CA ILE A 39 2.57 -20.76 7.74
C ILE A 39 1.68 -20.22 6.60
N MET A 40 2.28 -19.83 5.46
CA MET A 40 1.53 -19.35 4.32
C MET A 40 0.62 -20.45 3.72
N SER A 41 1.08 -21.70 3.71
CA SER A 41 0.30 -22.83 3.23
C SER A 41 -0.85 -23.19 4.17
N GLU A 42 -0.62 -23.16 5.48
CA GLU A 42 -1.66 -23.37 6.50
C GLU A 42 -2.78 -22.32 6.36
N ALA A 43 -2.45 -21.04 6.26
CA ALA A 43 -3.41 -19.96 6.04
C ALA A 43 -4.16 -20.12 4.70
N THR A 44 -3.48 -20.57 3.64
CA THR A 44 -4.11 -20.86 2.36
C THR A 44 -5.22 -21.89 2.52
N HIS A 45 -4.92 -23.03 3.13
CA HIS A 45 -5.90 -24.11 3.31
C HIS A 45 -7.03 -23.73 4.26
N HIS A 46 -6.73 -22.97 5.32
CA HIS A 46 -7.73 -22.49 6.28
C HIS A 46 -8.83 -21.66 5.61
N HIS A 47 -8.47 -20.85 4.63
CA HIS A 47 -9.43 -20.03 3.88
C HIS A 47 -9.90 -20.67 2.55
N GLY A 48 -9.83 -22.00 2.45
CA GLY A 48 -10.37 -22.76 1.31
C GLY A 48 -9.59 -22.56 0.02
N GLY A 49 -8.35 -22.07 0.10
CA GLY A 49 -7.45 -21.93 -1.03
C GLY A 49 -6.69 -23.21 -1.36
N THR A 50 -6.03 -23.20 -2.50
CA THR A 50 -5.16 -24.27 -2.98
C THR A 50 -3.76 -23.72 -3.21
N LEU A 51 -2.75 -24.35 -2.60
CA LEU A 51 -1.35 -24.11 -2.93
C LEU A 51 -1.05 -24.72 -4.29
N ILE A 52 -0.75 -23.90 -5.28
CA ILE A 52 -0.43 -24.35 -6.65
C ILE A 52 1.04 -24.78 -6.73
N LYS A 53 1.95 -23.89 -6.28
CA LYS A 53 3.39 -24.17 -6.29
C LYS A 53 4.16 -23.22 -5.39
N THR A 54 5.40 -23.61 -5.10
CA THR A 54 6.41 -22.75 -4.46
C THR A 54 7.51 -22.38 -5.46
N ILE A 55 7.96 -21.15 -5.45
CA ILE A 55 9.00 -20.62 -6.34
C ILE A 55 10.08 -20.00 -5.44
N GLY A 56 11.04 -20.81 -5.00
CA GLY A 56 12.03 -20.38 -4.02
C GLY A 56 11.40 -20.14 -2.65
N ASP A 57 11.30 -18.87 -2.26
CA ASP A 57 10.68 -18.40 -1.01
C ASP A 57 9.28 -17.78 -1.21
N GLU A 58 8.77 -17.84 -2.43
CA GLU A 58 7.44 -17.38 -2.81
C GLU A 58 6.45 -18.55 -2.92
N VAL A 59 5.20 -18.36 -2.50
CA VAL A 59 4.09 -19.27 -2.74
C VAL A 59 3.13 -18.66 -3.75
N MET A 60 2.60 -19.50 -4.63
CA MET A 60 1.49 -19.18 -5.52
C MET A 60 0.27 -19.98 -5.11
N THR A 61 -0.81 -19.30 -4.80
CA THR A 61 -2.04 -19.90 -4.29
C THR A 61 -3.26 -19.38 -5.03
N THR A 62 -4.36 -20.12 -5.00
CA THR A 62 -5.63 -19.72 -5.58
C THR A 62 -6.76 -19.82 -4.56
N PHE A 63 -7.78 -18.96 -4.72
CA PHE A 63 -8.97 -18.95 -3.86
C PHE A 63 -10.23 -18.79 -4.71
N PRO A 64 -11.39 -19.28 -4.22
CA PRO A 64 -12.65 -19.22 -4.97
C PRO A 64 -13.16 -17.79 -5.17
N ASP A 65 -12.79 -16.85 -4.29
CA ASP A 65 -13.20 -15.46 -4.34
C ASP A 65 -12.16 -14.51 -3.73
N ALA A 66 -12.35 -13.21 -3.93
CA ALA A 66 -11.44 -12.17 -3.45
C ALA A 66 -11.44 -12.03 -1.92
N GLY A 67 -12.56 -12.34 -1.25
CA GLY A 67 -12.68 -12.26 0.21
C GLY A 67 -11.82 -13.31 0.90
N SER A 68 -11.91 -14.56 0.47
CA SER A 68 -11.09 -15.68 0.97
C SER A 68 -9.59 -15.40 0.76
N ALA A 69 -9.21 -14.81 -0.37
CA ALA A 69 -7.82 -14.41 -0.62
C ALA A 69 -7.35 -13.29 0.32
N ALA A 70 -8.21 -12.32 0.60
CA ALA A 70 -7.90 -11.23 1.53
C ALA A 70 -7.73 -11.73 2.97
N GLU A 71 -8.60 -12.62 3.43
CA GLU A 71 -8.52 -13.25 4.76
C GLU A 71 -7.26 -14.08 4.91
N ALA A 72 -6.93 -14.90 3.91
CA ALA A 72 -5.69 -15.67 3.89
C ALA A 72 -4.46 -14.77 3.90
N ALA A 73 -4.44 -13.68 3.11
CA ALA A 73 -3.34 -12.72 3.08
C ALA A 73 -3.09 -12.08 4.46
N VAL A 74 -4.15 -11.72 5.17
CA VAL A 74 -4.05 -11.17 6.53
C VAL A 74 -3.53 -12.22 7.51
N GLU A 75 -4.07 -13.43 7.50
CA GLU A 75 -3.60 -14.51 8.38
C GLU A 75 -2.13 -14.87 8.10
N MET A 76 -1.69 -14.87 6.83
CA MET A 76 -0.28 -15.03 6.47
C MET A 76 0.61 -13.96 7.12
N GLN A 77 0.23 -12.68 7.01
CA GLN A 77 0.98 -11.58 7.61
C GLN A 77 1.04 -11.67 9.13
N GLU A 78 -0.09 -11.94 9.79
CA GLU A 78 -0.18 -12.11 11.24
C GLU A 78 0.64 -13.30 11.72
N GLY A 79 0.52 -14.44 11.05
CA GLY A 79 1.25 -15.66 11.37
C GLY A 79 2.77 -15.48 11.25
N ILE A 80 3.24 -14.87 10.17
CA ILE A 80 4.66 -14.58 9.96
C ILE A 80 5.18 -13.57 11.00
N THR A 81 4.49 -12.46 11.18
CA THR A 81 4.93 -11.40 12.11
C THR A 81 4.94 -11.90 13.57
N GLY A 82 3.94 -12.71 13.95
CA GLY A 82 3.80 -13.24 15.31
C GLY A 82 4.72 -14.42 15.65
N GLN A 83 5.02 -15.30 14.68
CA GLN A 83 5.75 -16.54 14.92
C GLN A 83 7.21 -16.48 14.46
N MET A 84 7.55 -15.61 13.51
CA MET A 84 8.86 -15.60 12.87
C MET A 84 9.69 -14.39 13.34
N VAL A 85 10.41 -14.56 14.44
CA VAL A 85 11.35 -13.55 14.96
C VAL A 85 12.78 -14.05 14.75
N VAL A 86 13.59 -13.28 14.04
CA VAL A 86 15.00 -13.58 13.74
C VAL A 86 15.86 -12.43 14.25
N ASP A 87 16.81 -12.74 15.13
CA ASP A 87 17.70 -11.77 15.78
C ASP A 87 16.93 -10.57 16.42
N GLY A 88 15.80 -10.89 17.10
CA GLY A 88 14.95 -9.91 17.79
C GLY A 88 14.05 -9.06 16.88
N ARG A 89 14.02 -9.34 15.57
CA ARG A 89 13.19 -8.62 14.62
C ARG A 89 12.15 -9.56 14.00
N PRO A 90 10.86 -9.17 13.98
CA PRO A 90 9.84 -9.95 13.28
C PRO A 90 10.15 -10.00 11.78
N ARG A 91 9.85 -11.14 11.18
CA ARG A 91 9.91 -11.29 9.72
C ARG A 91 8.63 -10.73 9.12
N ALA A 92 8.68 -10.41 7.84
CA ALA A 92 7.54 -9.94 7.08
C ALA A 92 7.53 -10.60 5.70
N ILE A 93 6.36 -10.69 5.12
CA ILE A 93 6.16 -11.08 3.72
C ILE A 93 5.60 -9.90 2.93
N ARG A 94 5.68 -9.96 1.63
CA ARG A 94 4.93 -9.12 0.71
C ARG A 94 3.88 -9.97 0.01
N VAL A 95 2.68 -9.45 -0.10
CA VAL A 95 1.55 -10.18 -0.67
C VAL A 95 0.94 -9.37 -1.79
N GLY A 96 0.61 -10.05 -2.89
CA GLY A 96 -0.12 -9.45 -4.01
C GLY A 96 -1.16 -10.40 -4.53
N PHE A 97 -2.40 -9.94 -4.76
CA PHE A 97 -3.46 -10.79 -5.29
C PHE A 97 -4.36 -10.07 -6.29
N HIS A 98 -4.95 -10.86 -7.18
CA HIS A 98 -5.93 -10.37 -8.15
C HIS A 98 -7.00 -11.43 -8.40
N PHE A 99 -8.26 -10.99 -8.49
CA PHE A 99 -9.41 -11.82 -8.81
C PHE A 99 -9.82 -11.63 -10.27
N GLY A 100 -9.84 -12.72 -11.05
CA GLY A 100 -10.18 -12.63 -12.46
C GLY A 100 -10.26 -13.98 -13.17
N PRO A 101 -10.55 -13.96 -14.48
CA PRO A 101 -10.62 -15.16 -15.30
C PRO A 101 -9.26 -15.87 -15.37
N THR A 102 -9.29 -17.15 -15.11
CA THR A 102 -8.11 -18.02 -14.99
C THR A 102 -8.34 -19.33 -15.71
N LEU A 103 -7.33 -19.81 -16.42
CA LEU A 103 -7.32 -21.12 -17.07
C LEU A 103 -6.63 -22.13 -16.15
N LEU A 104 -7.36 -23.19 -15.77
CA LEU A 104 -6.79 -24.32 -15.03
C LEU A 104 -6.38 -25.41 -16.03
N GLU A 105 -5.16 -25.91 -15.92
CA GLU A 105 -4.61 -26.99 -16.74
C GLU A 105 -3.58 -27.77 -15.94
N ASP A 106 -3.79 -29.08 -15.80
CA ASP A 106 -2.85 -30.04 -15.19
C ASP A 106 -2.29 -29.60 -13.82
N ASP A 107 -3.18 -29.22 -12.90
CA ASP A 107 -2.89 -28.71 -11.54
C ASP A 107 -2.14 -27.39 -11.48
N ASP A 108 -2.01 -26.67 -12.59
CA ASP A 108 -1.46 -25.31 -12.67
C ASP A 108 -2.51 -24.30 -13.17
N VAL A 109 -2.21 -23.03 -13.06
CA VAL A 109 -3.10 -21.93 -13.46
C VAL A 109 -2.39 -20.93 -14.37
N TYR A 110 -3.11 -20.46 -15.39
CA TYR A 110 -2.61 -19.59 -16.44
C TYR A 110 -3.56 -18.43 -16.72
N GLY A 111 -3.07 -17.39 -17.35
CA GLY A 111 -3.88 -16.29 -17.85
C GLY A 111 -3.40 -14.93 -17.36
N ASP A 112 -4.13 -13.91 -17.79
CA ASP A 112 -3.81 -12.51 -17.48
C ASP A 112 -3.91 -12.21 -15.98
N ALA A 113 -4.86 -12.86 -15.28
CA ALA A 113 -5.02 -12.72 -13.83
C ALA A 113 -3.76 -13.17 -13.06
N VAL A 114 -3.12 -14.27 -13.49
CA VAL A 114 -1.86 -14.76 -12.90
C VAL A 114 -0.73 -13.75 -13.11
N ASN A 115 -0.57 -13.26 -14.34
CA ASN A 115 0.45 -12.28 -14.67
C ASN A 115 0.25 -10.97 -13.89
N LEU A 116 -0.99 -10.57 -13.68
CA LEU A 116 -1.32 -9.34 -12.96
C LEU A 116 -1.02 -9.49 -11.47
N ALA A 117 -1.43 -10.60 -10.84
CA ALA A 117 -1.10 -10.88 -9.44
C ALA A 117 0.42 -10.92 -9.19
N ALA A 118 1.20 -11.56 -10.08
CA ALA A 118 2.66 -11.57 -10.01
C ALA A 118 3.28 -10.17 -10.10
N ARG A 119 2.70 -9.28 -10.91
CA ARG A 119 3.15 -7.88 -10.98
C ARG A 119 2.76 -7.08 -9.74
N ILE A 120 1.61 -7.35 -9.15
CA ILE A 120 1.16 -6.68 -7.92
C ILE A 120 2.10 -7.03 -6.76
N VAL A 121 2.43 -8.32 -6.53
CA VAL A 121 3.35 -8.72 -5.45
C VAL A 121 4.74 -8.11 -5.64
N SER A 122 5.23 -7.97 -6.87
CA SER A 122 6.52 -7.34 -7.13
C SER A 122 6.60 -5.85 -6.75
N GLN A 123 5.47 -5.18 -6.57
CA GLN A 123 5.38 -3.79 -6.13
C GLN A 123 5.15 -3.66 -4.61
N ALA A 124 4.76 -4.75 -3.96
CA ALA A 124 4.55 -4.77 -2.52
C ALA A 124 5.87 -4.68 -1.75
N LYS A 125 5.84 -3.99 -0.62
CA LYS A 125 6.94 -3.95 0.35
C LYS A 125 6.69 -4.95 1.47
N ALA A 126 7.71 -5.13 2.31
CA ALA A 126 7.60 -5.94 3.51
C ALA A 126 6.40 -5.49 4.38
N GLY A 127 5.51 -6.42 4.70
CA GLY A 127 4.30 -6.15 5.48
C GLY A 127 3.09 -5.67 4.68
N GLU A 128 3.22 -5.44 3.36
CA GLU A 128 2.11 -4.96 2.53
C GLU A 128 1.32 -6.09 1.90
N ILE A 129 0.02 -5.85 1.77
CA ILE A 129 -0.92 -6.65 0.98
C ILE A 129 -1.48 -5.75 -0.11
N LEU A 130 -1.14 -6.03 -1.37
CA LEU A 130 -1.58 -5.24 -2.51
C LEU A 130 -2.58 -6.00 -3.38
N THR A 131 -3.51 -5.25 -3.99
CA THR A 131 -4.47 -5.77 -4.96
C THR A 131 -4.82 -4.73 -6.02
N THR A 132 -5.60 -5.11 -7.02
CA THR A 132 -6.10 -4.17 -8.04
C THR A 132 -7.40 -3.49 -7.61
N GLY A 133 -7.73 -2.34 -8.21
CA GLY A 133 -8.98 -1.64 -7.97
C GLY A 133 -10.22 -2.48 -8.31
N ASP A 134 -10.14 -3.27 -9.39
CA ASP A 134 -11.21 -4.20 -9.76
C ASP A 134 -11.42 -5.26 -8.68
N THR A 135 -10.35 -5.84 -8.15
CA THR A 135 -10.43 -6.81 -7.06
C THR A 135 -10.91 -6.16 -5.76
N ALA A 136 -10.40 -4.98 -5.42
CA ALA A 136 -10.83 -4.22 -4.24
C ALA A 136 -12.34 -3.94 -4.25
N SER A 137 -12.91 -3.67 -5.42
CA SER A 137 -14.35 -3.45 -5.61
C SER A 137 -15.19 -4.73 -5.38
N ASN A 138 -14.59 -5.90 -5.58
CA ASN A 138 -15.22 -7.22 -5.38
C ASN A 138 -15.03 -7.77 -3.94
N LEU A 139 -14.29 -7.07 -3.07
CA LEU A 139 -14.13 -7.49 -1.68
C LEU A 139 -15.41 -7.31 -0.86
N PRO A 140 -15.65 -8.16 0.15
CA PRO A 140 -16.64 -7.91 1.19
C PRO A 140 -16.45 -6.53 1.84
N GLU A 141 -17.55 -5.92 2.32
CA GLU A 141 -17.56 -4.55 2.84
C GLU A 141 -16.49 -4.32 3.93
N GLN A 142 -16.29 -5.31 4.80
CA GLN A 142 -15.30 -5.25 5.88
C GLN A 142 -13.87 -5.04 5.36
N TRP A 143 -13.51 -5.65 4.23
CA TRP A 143 -12.19 -5.52 3.61
C TRP A 143 -12.13 -4.34 2.63
N ARG A 144 -13.22 -4.07 1.92
CA ARG A 144 -13.31 -2.93 1.00
C ARG A 144 -13.09 -1.60 1.72
N SER A 145 -13.65 -1.44 2.91
CA SER A 145 -13.46 -0.24 3.73
C SER A 145 -12.03 -0.09 4.26
N SER A 146 -11.25 -1.18 4.29
CA SER A 146 -9.84 -1.18 4.68
C SER A 146 -8.89 -1.06 3.48
N CYS A 147 -9.40 -1.01 2.24
CA CYS A 147 -8.58 -0.80 1.05
C CYS A 147 -8.36 0.69 0.79
N ARG A 148 -7.12 1.05 0.47
CA ARG A 148 -6.74 2.40 0.02
C ARG A 148 -6.02 2.33 -1.32
N GLN A 149 -6.36 3.20 -2.24
CA GLN A 149 -5.63 3.32 -3.50
C GLN A 149 -4.26 3.97 -3.23
N ILE A 150 -3.19 3.32 -3.68
CA ILE A 150 -1.81 3.79 -3.47
C ILE A 150 -1.09 4.19 -4.76
N ASP A 151 -1.47 3.63 -5.91
CA ASP A 151 -0.84 3.95 -7.19
C ASP A 151 -1.79 3.72 -8.37
N LEU A 152 -1.38 4.26 -9.53
CA LEU A 152 -1.91 3.94 -10.85
C LEU A 152 -0.74 3.42 -11.69
N THR A 153 -0.79 2.19 -12.17
CA THR A 153 0.30 1.60 -12.94
C THR A 153 -0.15 1.21 -14.35
N GLN A 154 0.69 1.51 -15.34
CA GLN A 154 0.50 0.98 -16.69
C GLN A 154 1.00 -0.46 -16.74
N VAL A 155 0.11 -1.38 -17.05
CA VAL A 155 0.48 -2.77 -17.29
C VAL A 155 0.96 -2.92 -18.74
N LYS A 156 2.20 -3.37 -18.91
CA LYS A 156 2.78 -3.59 -20.24
C LYS A 156 1.87 -4.50 -21.07
N GLY A 157 1.35 -3.97 -22.16
CA GLY A 157 0.41 -4.66 -23.06
C GLY A 157 -1.07 -4.33 -22.85
N LYS A 158 -1.44 -3.55 -21.82
CA LYS A 158 -2.77 -2.94 -21.67
C LYS A 158 -2.69 -1.44 -21.92
N ARG A 159 -3.74 -0.86 -22.56
CA ARG A 159 -3.82 0.59 -22.81
C ARG A 159 -4.26 1.36 -21.56
N ASP A 160 -4.92 0.70 -20.63
CA ASP A 160 -5.54 1.32 -19.46
C ASP A 160 -4.61 1.20 -18.23
N GLU A 161 -4.59 2.24 -17.43
CA GLU A 161 -3.92 2.25 -16.14
C GLU A 161 -4.72 1.40 -15.14
N ILE A 162 -4.02 0.61 -14.34
CA ILE A 162 -4.63 -0.22 -13.30
C ILE A 162 -4.38 0.44 -11.95
N ALA A 163 -5.47 0.71 -11.22
CA ALA A 163 -5.38 1.20 -9.86
C ALA A 163 -4.86 0.08 -8.93
N ILE A 164 -3.83 0.39 -8.16
CA ILE A 164 -3.29 -0.47 -7.12
C ILE A 164 -3.83 -0.02 -5.78
N HIS A 165 -4.36 -0.97 -5.03
CA HIS A 165 -4.90 -0.76 -3.70
C HIS A 165 -4.08 -1.56 -2.69
N GLU A 166 -3.86 -0.99 -1.53
CA GLU A 166 -3.34 -1.67 -0.37
C GLU A 166 -4.49 -2.05 0.55
N LEU A 167 -4.49 -3.31 1.00
CA LEU A 167 -5.36 -3.78 2.06
C LEU A 167 -4.67 -3.55 3.40
N VAL A 168 -5.17 -2.60 4.20
CA VAL A 168 -4.66 -2.29 5.53
C VAL A 168 -5.17 -3.34 6.52
N TRP A 169 -4.26 -4.15 7.04
CA TRP A 169 -4.57 -5.31 7.88
C TRP A 169 -4.22 -5.13 9.36
N GLN A 170 -3.32 -4.19 9.70
CA GLN A 170 -2.97 -3.91 11.09
C GLN A 170 -3.91 -2.90 11.72
N ALA A 171 -4.45 -3.24 12.91
CA ALA A 171 -5.37 -2.37 13.64
C ALA A 171 -4.73 -1.05 14.09
N SER A 172 -3.42 -0.99 14.27
CA SER A 172 -2.67 0.25 14.51
C SER A 172 -2.76 1.20 13.31
N ASP A 173 -2.76 0.67 12.10
CA ASP A 173 -2.87 1.44 10.87
C ASP A 173 -4.34 1.78 10.55
N ALA A 174 -5.27 0.89 10.93
CA ALA A 174 -6.72 1.10 10.81
C ALA A 174 -7.29 2.00 11.91
N THR A 175 -6.70 2.02 13.12
CA THR A 175 -7.24 2.77 14.27
C THR A 175 -6.99 4.27 14.14
N LEU A 176 -6.07 4.71 13.30
CA LEU A 176 -5.89 6.13 12.97
C LEU A 176 -7.04 6.68 12.09
N VAL A 177 -7.84 5.81 11.46
CA VAL A 177 -9.03 6.19 10.68
C VAL A 177 -10.30 6.30 11.55
N ARG A 178 -10.32 5.80 12.79
CA ARG A 178 -11.52 5.72 13.64
C ARG A 178 -11.40 6.33 15.02
N LYS A 179 -11.07 7.62 15.11
CA LYS A 179 -11.61 8.43 16.22
C LYS A 179 -12.93 9.06 15.75
N PRO A 180 -14.05 8.86 16.48
CA PRO A 180 -15.27 9.64 16.20
C PRO A 180 -14.92 11.10 16.44
N TRP A 181 -14.98 11.88 15.39
CA TRP A 181 -14.69 13.29 15.39
C TRP A 181 -15.81 14.01 16.13
N THR A 182 -15.53 14.51 17.31
CA THR A 182 -16.46 15.45 17.96
C THR A 182 -16.47 16.73 17.15
N THR A 183 -17.60 16.98 16.56
CA THR A 183 -17.90 18.11 15.70
C THR A 183 -17.71 19.43 16.46
N ARG A 184 -16.65 20.15 16.16
CA ARG A 184 -16.60 21.59 16.41
C ARG A 184 -16.62 22.26 15.05
N GLN A 185 -17.82 22.67 14.65
CA GLN A 185 -18.04 23.47 13.44
C GLN A 185 -17.17 24.73 13.50
N ARG A 186 -16.21 24.83 12.56
CA ARG A 186 -15.69 26.13 12.12
C ARG A 186 -16.07 26.27 10.65
N ALA A 187 -16.90 27.26 10.38
CA ALA A 187 -17.30 27.65 9.04
C ALA A 187 -16.10 28.29 8.31
N GLY A 188 -15.87 27.86 7.05
CA GLY A 188 -15.02 28.56 6.08
C GLY A 188 -13.52 28.47 6.39
N GLY A 189 -12.89 27.36 6.04
CA GLY A 189 -11.45 27.23 6.05
C GLY A 189 -10.95 26.69 4.71
N GLY A 190 -9.66 26.85 4.44
CA GLY A 190 -8.99 26.35 3.26
C GLY A 190 -7.52 26.06 3.53
N LEU A 191 -6.80 25.62 2.51
CA LEU A 191 -5.37 25.40 2.54
C LEU A 191 -4.72 26.09 1.36
N THR A 192 -3.63 26.77 1.62
CA THR A 192 -2.70 27.23 0.59
C THR A 192 -1.42 26.40 0.64
N LEU A 193 -1.01 25.86 -0.49
CA LEU A 193 0.29 25.23 -0.70
C LEU A 193 1.14 26.13 -1.57
N THR A 194 2.42 26.26 -1.22
CA THR A 194 3.37 27.07 -2.00
C THR A 194 4.70 26.34 -2.17
N ILE A 195 5.19 26.24 -3.41
CA ILE A 195 6.52 25.74 -3.73
C ILE A 195 7.12 26.61 -4.85
N GLY A 196 8.21 27.32 -4.58
CA GLY A 196 8.75 28.31 -5.50
C GLY A 196 7.70 29.37 -5.84
N GLU A 197 7.41 29.54 -7.12
CA GLU A 197 6.36 30.47 -7.62
C GLU A 197 4.98 29.81 -7.75
N THR A 198 4.87 28.50 -7.58
CA THR A 198 3.61 27.76 -7.72
C THR A 198 2.81 27.84 -6.42
N ARG A 199 1.55 28.27 -6.55
CA ARG A 199 0.59 28.31 -5.46
C ARG A 199 -0.65 27.52 -5.83
N LEU A 200 -1.10 26.66 -4.92
CA LEU A 200 -2.31 25.85 -5.03
C LEU A 200 -3.20 26.10 -3.82
N GLU A 201 -4.50 26.28 -4.06
CA GLU A 201 -5.48 26.51 -3.00
C GLU A 201 -6.54 25.42 -2.98
N LEU A 202 -6.82 24.88 -1.79
CA LEU A 202 -7.92 23.97 -1.53
C LEU A 202 -8.98 24.67 -0.68
N SER A 203 -10.22 24.40 -1.00
CA SER A 203 -11.39 24.91 -0.29
C SER A 203 -12.59 24.00 -0.55
N GLU A 204 -13.76 24.33 -0.04
CA GLU A 204 -15.00 23.60 -0.35
C GLU A 204 -15.28 23.54 -1.87
N ALA A 205 -14.89 24.58 -2.62
CA ALA A 205 -15.06 24.62 -4.07
C ALA A 205 -14.03 23.76 -4.83
N HIS A 206 -12.84 23.55 -4.27
CA HIS A 206 -11.77 22.70 -4.78
C HIS A 206 -11.31 21.77 -3.67
N PRO A 207 -12.05 20.67 -3.42
CA PRO A 207 -11.92 19.91 -2.19
C PRO A 207 -10.75 18.91 -2.15
N SER A 208 -10.01 18.75 -3.22
CA SER A 208 -8.88 17.82 -3.25
C SER A 208 -7.77 18.28 -4.18
N ALA A 209 -6.53 17.90 -3.84
CA ALA A 209 -5.37 18.06 -4.71
C ALA A 209 -4.38 16.93 -4.51
N THR A 210 -3.63 16.62 -5.57
CA THR A 210 -2.59 15.60 -5.60
C THR A 210 -1.21 16.25 -5.74
N ILE A 211 -0.22 15.64 -5.10
CA ILE A 211 1.18 16.09 -5.15
C ILE A 211 2.03 14.92 -5.62
N GLY A 212 2.95 15.15 -6.55
CA GLY A 212 3.86 14.12 -7.00
C GLY A 212 4.73 14.58 -8.17
N ARG A 213 5.62 13.67 -8.63
CA ARG A 213 6.54 14.01 -9.74
C ARG A 213 5.96 13.80 -11.13
N ALA A 214 4.84 13.13 -11.26
CA ALA A 214 4.18 12.90 -12.54
C ALA A 214 3.31 14.10 -12.93
N ASP A 215 3.19 14.37 -14.23
CA ASP A 215 2.55 15.56 -14.77
C ASP A 215 1.05 15.64 -14.53
N GLN A 216 0.40 14.52 -14.20
CA GLN A 216 -1.03 14.46 -13.89
C GLN A 216 -1.40 14.94 -12.47
N ASN A 217 -0.40 15.28 -11.62
CA ASN A 217 -0.69 15.83 -10.30
C ASN A 217 -1.03 17.33 -10.38
N ASP A 218 -1.84 17.79 -9.44
CA ASP A 218 -2.20 19.20 -9.32
C ASP A 218 -0.98 20.06 -8.90
N LEU A 219 -0.09 19.49 -8.06
CA LEU A 219 1.20 20.06 -7.71
C LEU A 219 2.33 19.13 -8.15
N VAL A 220 3.00 19.50 -9.25
CA VAL A 220 4.08 18.69 -9.84
C VAL A 220 5.43 19.09 -9.29
N VAL A 221 6.13 18.17 -8.61
CA VAL A 221 7.46 18.37 -8.04
C VAL A 221 8.43 17.33 -8.61
N ARG A 222 9.22 17.72 -9.62
CA ARG A 222 10.09 16.81 -10.40
C ARG A 222 11.41 16.53 -9.71
N GLN A 223 11.37 15.71 -8.64
CA GLN A 223 12.56 15.24 -7.93
C GLN A 223 12.56 13.70 -7.83
N PRO A 224 13.73 13.04 -7.94
CA PRO A 224 13.84 11.56 -7.94
C PRO A 224 13.32 10.91 -6.65
N VAL A 225 13.44 11.57 -5.51
CA VAL A 225 12.98 11.10 -4.19
C VAL A 225 11.47 11.15 -4.02
N ILE A 226 10.76 11.84 -4.93
CA ILE A 226 9.30 12.00 -4.89
C ILE A 226 8.64 10.94 -5.76
N SER A 227 7.62 10.27 -5.23
CA SER A 227 6.80 9.30 -5.95
C SER A 227 5.99 9.97 -7.07
N ARG A 228 5.61 9.21 -8.11
CA ARG A 228 4.76 9.71 -9.20
C ARG A 228 3.48 10.34 -8.66
N LEU A 229 2.77 9.65 -7.77
CA LEU A 229 1.75 10.18 -6.86
C LEU A 229 2.35 10.07 -5.46
N HIS A 230 2.61 11.19 -4.80
CA HIS A 230 3.33 11.24 -3.53
C HIS A 230 2.38 11.44 -2.35
N ALA A 231 1.48 12.38 -2.48
CA ALA A 231 0.50 12.68 -1.46
C ALA A 231 -0.81 13.18 -2.07
N ARG A 232 -1.90 13.03 -1.31
CA ARG A 232 -3.19 13.63 -1.59
C ARG A 232 -3.59 14.52 -0.41
N ILE A 233 -4.18 15.65 -0.70
CA ILE A 233 -4.74 16.53 0.32
C ILE A 233 -6.23 16.71 0.02
N GLU A 234 -7.06 16.63 1.05
CA GLU A 234 -8.51 16.72 0.92
C GLU A 234 -9.09 17.68 1.95
N TYR A 235 -9.99 18.53 1.46
CA TYR A 235 -10.88 19.34 2.31
C TYR A 235 -12.13 18.52 2.62
N ARG A 236 -12.30 18.11 3.87
CA ARG A 236 -13.42 17.29 4.32
C ARG A 236 -14.07 17.88 5.56
N ASN A 237 -15.33 18.30 5.47
CA ASN A 237 -16.10 18.82 6.61
C ASN A 237 -15.36 19.94 7.42
N GLY A 238 -14.79 20.92 6.72
CA GLY A 238 -14.06 22.01 7.35
C GLY A 238 -12.66 21.66 7.84
N ARG A 239 -12.08 20.54 7.41
CA ARG A 239 -10.74 20.06 7.79
C ARG A 239 -9.89 19.77 6.57
N ILE A 240 -8.61 19.95 6.73
CA ILE A 240 -7.61 19.62 5.71
C ILE A 240 -6.91 18.33 6.15
N VAL A 241 -7.02 17.29 5.34
CA VAL A 241 -6.38 15.99 5.60
C VAL A 241 -5.35 15.72 4.52
N LEU A 242 -4.09 15.58 4.93
CA LEU A 242 -2.98 15.11 4.09
C LEU A 242 -2.90 13.58 4.23
N THR A 243 -2.88 12.88 3.11
CA THR A 243 -2.63 11.43 3.02
C THR A 243 -1.33 11.22 2.25
N ASP A 244 -0.34 10.58 2.89
CA ASP A 244 0.89 10.16 2.22
C ASP A 244 0.65 8.85 1.46
N LEU A 245 1.07 8.82 0.19
CA LEU A 245 0.96 7.68 -0.72
C LEU A 245 2.35 7.27 -1.25
N SER A 246 3.40 7.82 -0.66
CA SER A 246 4.73 7.77 -1.22
C SER A 246 5.55 6.55 -0.79
N ALA A 247 6.70 6.39 -1.45
CA ALA A 247 7.70 5.40 -1.09
C ALA A 247 8.59 5.83 0.09
N ASN A 248 8.83 7.13 0.22
CA ASN A 248 9.81 7.69 1.17
C ASN A 248 9.17 8.49 2.31
N GLY A 249 7.85 8.67 2.30
CA GLY A 249 7.09 9.41 3.31
C GLY A 249 7.07 10.92 3.06
N THR A 250 6.18 11.59 3.77
CA THR A 250 6.05 13.06 3.84
C THR A 250 6.42 13.51 5.25
N TYR A 251 7.38 14.39 5.37
CA TYR A 251 7.77 15.02 6.64
C TYR A 251 6.91 16.26 6.86
N ILE A 252 6.21 16.31 7.99
CA ILE A 252 5.38 17.46 8.39
C ILE A 252 6.10 18.23 9.49
N GLU A 253 6.47 19.46 9.20
CA GLU A 253 7.03 20.42 10.14
C GLU A 253 5.98 21.50 10.40
N VAL A 254 5.41 21.51 11.60
CA VAL A 254 4.48 22.57 12.02
C VAL A 254 5.28 23.72 12.56
N GLU A 255 4.90 24.97 12.22
CA GLU A 255 5.59 26.15 12.70
C GLU A 255 5.64 26.20 14.23
N GLY A 256 6.88 26.21 14.78
CA GLY A 256 7.12 26.17 16.22
C GLY A 256 6.95 24.80 16.88
N GLY A 257 6.84 23.73 16.10
CA GLY A 257 6.67 22.35 16.56
C GLY A 257 7.75 21.37 16.07
N ASP A 258 7.58 20.11 16.42
CA ASP A 258 8.47 19.03 16.00
C ASP A 258 8.16 18.56 14.57
N THR A 259 9.19 18.06 13.90
CA THR A 259 9.03 17.39 12.60
C THR A 259 8.52 15.95 12.79
N ARG A 260 7.47 15.58 12.08
CA ARG A 260 6.90 14.24 12.09
C ARG A 260 6.96 13.63 10.69
N LEU A 261 7.40 12.38 10.60
CA LEU A 261 7.30 11.58 9.39
C LEU A 261 5.90 10.96 9.29
N LEU A 262 5.20 11.28 8.21
CA LEU A 262 3.99 10.60 7.76
C LEU A 262 4.38 9.63 6.65
N HIS A 263 4.09 8.34 6.82
CA HIS A 263 4.42 7.33 5.82
C HIS A 263 3.23 6.40 5.61
N ARG A 264 2.60 6.54 4.45
CA ARG A 264 1.38 5.80 4.06
C ARG A 264 0.26 5.89 5.09
N ASP A 265 0.10 7.08 5.65
CA ASP A 265 -0.86 7.40 6.68
C ASP A 265 -1.52 8.75 6.37
N SER A 266 -2.51 9.14 7.18
CA SER A 266 -3.24 10.39 7.04
C SER A 266 -3.11 11.25 8.29
N GLN A 267 -2.91 12.55 8.10
CA GLN A 267 -2.77 13.53 9.18
C GLN A 267 -3.61 14.78 8.86
N GLU A 268 -4.34 15.27 9.84
CA GLU A 268 -4.98 16.58 9.75
C GLU A 268 -3.91 17.69 9.82
N LEU A 269 -3.89 18.58 8.84
CA LEU A 269 -3.07 19.76 8.83
C LEU A 269 -3.80 20.92 9.53
N SER A 270 -3.06 21.68 10.34
CA SER A 270 -3.56 22.88 11.00
C SER A 270 -2.47 23.93 11.07
N GLY A 271 -2.86 25.21 11.12
CA GLY A 271 -1.92 26.33 11.19
C GLY A 271 -1.04 26.44 9.95
N SER A 272 0.24 26.72 10.12
CA SER A 272 1.25 26.88 9.07
C SER A 272 2.46 25.99 9.32
N GLY A 273 3.16 25.65 8.23
CA GLY A 273 4.33 24.79 8.33
C GLY A 273 4.90 24.41 6.97
N LYS A 274 5.69 23.33 6.95
CA LYS A 274 6.32 22.80 5.74
C LYS A 274 6.08 21.31 5.60
N LEU A 275 5.95 20.87 4.36
CA LEU A 275 5.93 19.45 3.97
C LEU A 275 7.23 19.13 3.24
N GLY A 276 8.03 18.21 3.75
CA GLY A 276 9.20 17.67 3.06
C GLY A 276 8.81 16.39 2.31
N LEU A 277 8.87 16.42 1.00
CA LEU A 277 8.42 15.30 0.15
C LEU A 277 9.55 14.30 -0.07
N GLY A 278 9.51 13.16 0.61
CA GLY A 278 10.50 12.08 0.51
C GLY A 278 11.77 12.28 1.33
N GLU A 279 11.97 13.47 1.88
CA GLU A 279 13.06 13.86 2.78
C GLU A 279 12.60 14.98 3.71
N ALA A 280 13.32 15.23 4.82
CA ALA A 280 12.97 16.29 5.75
C ALA A 280 13.00 17.66 5.05
N ALA A 281 12.05 18.54 5.39
CA ALA A 281 11.98 19.87 4.83
C ALA A 281 13.25 20.67 5.20
N ALA A 282 13.91 21.24 4.19
CA ALA A 282 15.05 22.13 4.38
C ALA A 282 14.75 23.50 3.75
N PRO A 283 15.35 24.58 4.26
CA PRO A 283 15.26 25.88 3.61
C PRO A 283 15.71 25.75 2.15
N ASP A 284 14.94 26.33 1.23
CA ASP A 284 15.23 26.36 -0.21
C ASP A 284 15.34 24.99 -0.91
N SER A 285 14.92 23.88 -0.25
CA SER A 285 14.87 22.57 -0.88
C SER A 285 13.76 22.51 -1.92
N PRO A 286 14.03 21.98 -3.14
CA PRO A 286 13.02 21.81 -4.17
C PRO A 286 11.96 20.75 -3.81
N THR A 287 12.13 20.02 -2.70
CA THR A 287 11.18 19.06 -2.15
C THR A 287 10.33 19.61 -1.03
N SER A 288 10.56 20.87 -0.61
CA SER A 288 9.88 21.53 0.50
C SER A 288 8.69 22.36 0.01
N VAL A 289 7.48 21.98 0.46
CA VAL A 289 6.23 22.69 0.18
C VAL A 289 5.77 23.43 1.43
N GLN A 290 5.58 24.73 1.37
CA GLN A 290 4.98 25.49 2.47
C GLN A 290 3.47 25.26 2.47
N TYR A 291 2.87 25.13 3.64
CA TYR A 291 1.42 25.07 3.79
C TYR A 291 0.90 26.08 4.82
N GLN A 292 -0.30 26.58 4.56
CA GLN A 292 -1.03 27.45 5.47
C GLN A 292 -2.52 27.10 5.44
N VAL A 293 -3.05 26.66 6.58
CA VAL A 293 -4.49 26.44 6.79
C VAL A 293 -5.10 27.75 7.32
N TRP A 294 -6.19 28.22 6.69
CA TRP A 294 -6.87 29.49 6.99
C TRP A 294 -8.37 29.35 7.12
#